data_8696f1ce4864a873962d367f1c3cf40b
#
_entry.id   8696f1ce4864a873962d367f1c3cf40b
#
_cell.length_a   1.000
_cell.length_b   1.000
_cell.length_c   1.000
_cell.angle_alpha   90.00
_cell.angle_beta   90.00
_cell.angle_gamma   90.00
#
_symmetry.space_group_name_H-M   'P 1'
#
loop_
_entity.id
_entity.type
_entity.pdbx_description
1 polymer ?
#
loop_
_entity_poly.entity_id
_entity_poly.type
_entity_poly.pdbx_seq_one_letter_code
_entity_poly.pdbx_strand_id
1 'polypeptide(L)'
;MTTPEHPIEGMGAIPVEGGTAFRVWAPHADAVTVFGDFNEWRNDADALENEGNGFWYGFVEGAVAGQEYKYQITNGENSFARVDPYARQVTNSVGNGVIYDHGAYDWEGDSANCPPHHELVIYEMHIGSF
;
A
#
# COMPACT_ATOMS: atom_id res chain seq x y z
N MET A 1 -1.15 19.78 -11.02
CA MET A 1 -1.80 18.62 -10.35
C MET A 1 -1.87 18.95 -8.87
N THR A 2 -2.98 18.73 -8.27
CA THR A 2 -3.20 19.13 -6.87
C THR A 2 -3.17 17.89 -5.97
N THR A 3 -2.37 17.95 -4.93
CA THR A 3 -2.48 17.02 -3.78
C THR A 3 -3.95 16.96 -3.37
N PRO A 4 -4.51 15.78 -3.08
CA PRO A 4 -5.88 15.68 -2.61
C PRO A 4 -6.15 16.60 -1.44
N GLU A 5 -7.30 17.27 -1.44
CA GLU A 5 -7.69 18.22 -0.38
C GLU A 5 -7.88 17.51 0.97
N HIS A 6 -8.15 16.22 0.95
CA HIS A 6 -8.28 15.36 2.13
C HIS A 6 -7.46 14.09 1.96
N PRO A 7 -6.98 13.48 3.07
CA PRO A 7 -6.30 12.19 3.02
C PRO A 7 -7.19 11.12 2.36
N ILE A 8 -6.59 10.35 1.45
CA ILE A 8 -7.26 9.21 0.81
C ILE A 8 -7.42 8.10 1.86
N GLU A 9 -8.62 7.55 1.98
CA GLU A 9 -8.91 6.45 2.91
C GLU A 9 -8.30 5.13 2.42
N GLY A 10 -7.95 4.25 3.36
CA GLY A 10 -7.45 2.91 3.12
C GLY A 10 -5.98 2.74 3.46
N MET A 11 -5.53 1.48 3.47
CA MET A 11 -4.17 1.07 3.80
C MET A 11 -3.40 0.68 2.55
N GLY A 12 -2.07 0.80 2.62
CA GLY A 12 -1.19 0.45 1.51
C GLY A 12 -1.02 1.57 0.50
N ALA A 13 -0.69 1.22 -0.72
CA ALA A 13 -0.56 2.14 -1.85
C ALA A 13 -1.88 2.22 -2.62
N ILE A 14 -2.44 3.42 -2.70
CA ILE A 14 -3.72 3.68 -3.36
C ILE A 14 -3.49 4.71 -4.47
N PRO A 15 -3.37 4.26 -5.73
CA PRO A 15 -3.23 5.17 -6.86
C PRO A 15 -4.54 5.90 -7.11
N VAL A 16 -4.41 7.21 -7.36
CA VAL A 16 -5.50 8.10 -7.76
C VAL A 16 -5.02 9.03 -8.86
N GLU A 17 -5.89 9.88 -9.36
CA GLU A 17 -5.48 10.89 -10.33
C GLU A 17 -4.40 11.81 -9.73
N GLY A 18 -3.28 11.91 -10.42
CA GLY A 18 -2.16 12.78 -10.04
C GLY A 18 -1.08 12.13 -9.17
N GLY A 19 -1.31 10.95 -8.60
CA GLY A 19 -0.29 10.30 -7.77
C GLY A 19 -0.80 9.09 -7.00
N THR A 20 -0.08 8.74 -5.95
CA THR A 20 -0.42 7.61 -5.09
C THR A 20 -0.39 8.02 -3.61
N ALA A 21 -1.44 7.68 -2.89
CA ALA A 21 -1.48 7.77 -1.44
C ALA A 21 -0.87 6.52 -0.81
N PHE A 22 -0.07 6.71 0.23
CA PHE A 22 0.55 5.63 1.00
C PHE A 22 0.13 5.74 2.46
N ARG A 23 -0.34 4.64 3.03
CA ARG A 23 -0.63 4.56 4.47
C ARG A 23 -0.15 3.24 5.03
N VAL A 24 0.57 3.31 6.16
CA VAL A 24 1.09 2.15 6.87
C VAL A 24 0.90 2.31 8.37
N TRP A 25 0.71 1.21 9.07
CA TRP A 25 0.69 1.18 10.53
C TRP A 25 2.05 0.75 11.05
N ALA A 26 2.72 1.65 11.76
CA ALA A 26 4.03 1.46 12.37
C ALA A 26 4.07 2.18 13.73
N PRO A 27 3.46 1.59 14.78
CA PRO A 27 3.20 2.29 16.05
C PRO A 27 4.47 2.60 16.85
N HIS A 28 5.57 1.94 16.56
CA HIS A 28 6.85 2.15 17.24
C HIS A 28 7.87 2.94 16.40
N ALA A 29 7.45 3.44 15.24
CA ALA A 29 8.31 4.26 14.40
C ALA A 29 8.40 5.69 14.90
N ASP A 30 9.60 6.28 14.83
CA ASP A 30 9.84 7.71 15.02
C ASP A 30 9.71 8.47 13.70
N ALA A 31 9.98 7.79 12.59
CA ALA A 31 9.82 8.31 11.24
C ALA A 31 9.56 7.18 10.24
N VAL A 32 8.76 7.47 9.22
CA VAL A 32 8.52 6.58 8.08
C VAL A 32 8.66 7.38 6.80
N THR A 33 9.38 6.83 5.84
CA THR A 33 9.44 7.36 4.47
C THR A 33 9.02 6.28 3.48
N VAL A 34 8.49 6.67 2.33
CA VAL A 34 8.23 5.77 1.22
C VAL A 34 9.24 6.04 0.10
N PHE A 35 9.76 4.98 -0.49
CA PHE A 35 10.74 5.08 -1.56
C PHE A 35 10.54 3.97 -2.60
N GLY A 36 10.83 4.31 -3.85
CA GLY A 36 10.58 3.42 -4.96
C GLY A 36 11.00 4.04 -6.29
N ASP A 37 10.48 3.48 -7.39
CA ASP A 37 10.80 3.95 -8.74
C ASP A 37 10.46 5.43 -8.96
N PHE A 38 9.43 5.94 -8.27
CA PHE A 38 8.97 7.31 -8.41
C PHE A 38 9.93 8.37 -7.82
N ASN A 39 10.87 7.99 -6.96
CA ASN A 39 11.85 8.89 -6.36
C ASN A 39 13.30 8.37 -6.45
N GLU A 40 13.58 7.55 -7.46
CA GLU A 40 14.90 6.96 -7.71
C GLU A 40 15.44 6.15 -6.51
N TRP A 41 14.54 5.51 -5.77
CA TRP A 41 14.84 4.71 -4.58
C TRP A 41 15.54 5.48 -3.45
N ARG A 42 15.31 6.79 -3.38
CA ARG A 42 15.84 7.62 -2.29
C ARG A 42 14.95 7.48 -1.05
N ASN A 43 15.50 6.88 -0.01
CA ASN A 43 14.77 6.58 1.23
C ASN A 43 14.62 7.79 2.19
N ASP A 44 15.00 8.96 1.76
CA ASP A 44 14.91 10.25 2.49
C ASP A 44 14.02 11.29 1.78
N ALA A 45 13.47 10.96 0.61
CA ALA A 45 12.78 11.94 -0.22
C ALA A 45 11.33 12.19 0.16
N ASP A 46 10.56 11.13 0.42
CA ASP A 46 9.11 11.22 0.65
C ASP A 46 8.75 10.73 2.06
N ALA A 47 8.79 11.68 3.01
CA ALA A 47 8.41 11.41 4.40
C ALA A 47 6.89 11.31 4.54
N LEU A 48 6.43 10.33 5.31
CA LEU A 48 5.04 10.21 5.71
C LEU A 48 4.79 10.99 7.00
N GLU A 49 3.59 11.53 7.12
CA GLU A 49 3.13 12.23 8.31
C GLU A 49 2.47 11.28 9.30
N ASN A 50 2.73 11.49 10.59
CA ASN A 50 2.09 10.72 11.65
C ASN A 50 0.65 11.20 11.85
N GLU A 51 -0.32 10.34 11.56
CA GLU A 51 -1.75 10.61 11.74
C GLU A 51 -2.24 10.33 13.18
N GLY A 52 -1.37 9.81 14.04
CA GLY A 52 -1.72 9.29 15.37
C GLY A 52 -2.06 7.80 15.36
N ASN A 53 -2.16 7.21 16.54
CA ASN A 53 -2.47 5.79 16.75
C ASN A 53 -1.56 4.81 15.99
N GLY A 54 -0.37 5.24 15.63
CA GLY A 54 0.62 4.45 14.88
C GLY A 54 0.45 4.47 13.37
N PHE A 55 -0.46 5.24 12.82
CA PHE A 55 -0.65 5.38 11.38
C PHE A 55 0.22 6.48 10.79
N TRP A 56 0.76 6.22 9.62
CA TRP A 56 1.60 7.12 8.83
C TRP A 56 1.03 7.24 7.42
N TYR A 57 0.88 8.47 6.95
CA TYR A 57 0.27 8.80 5.67
C TYR A 57 1.11 9.77 4.86
N GLY A 58 1.10 9.62 3.55
CA GLY A 58 1.67 10.59 2.62
C GLY A 58 1.10 10.41 1.22
N PHE A 59 1.14 11.48 0.45
CA PHE A 59 0.77 11.46 -0.96
C PHE A 59 2.01 11.79 -1.81
N VAL A 60 2.32 10.93 -2.77
CA VAL A 60 3.43 11.12 -3.69
C VAL A 60 2.89 11.44 -5.07
N GLU A 61 3.07 12.69 -5.47
CA GLU A 61 2.68 13.17 -6.79
C GLU A 61 3.49 12.46 -7.88
N GLY A 62 2.81 12.03 -8.93
CA GLY A 62 3.45 11.34 -10.06
C GLY A 62 3.77 9.86 -9.83
N ALA A 63 3.59 9.32 -8.63
CA ALA A 63 3.70 7.88 -8.41
C ALA A 63 2.49 7.16 -9.03
N VAL A 64 2.74 6.14 -9.85
CA VAL A 64 1.71 5.49 -10.67
C VAL A 64 1.72 3.98 -10.51
N ALA A 65 0.61 3.34 -10.88
CA ALA A 65 0.48 1.89 -10.89
C ALA A 65 1.59 1.22 -11.70
N GLY A 66 2.09 0.08 -11.23
CA GLY A 66 3.18 -0.67 -11.81
C GLY A 66 4.56 -0.34 -11.23
N GLN A 67 4.72 0.79 -10.56
CA GLN A 67 5.97 1.15 -9.90
C GLN A 67 6.17 0.36 -8.62
N GLU A 68 7.42 0.01 -8.34
CA GLU A 68 7.82 -0.72 -7.15
C GLU A 68 8.17 0.23 -6.00
N TYR A 69 7.92 -0.20 -4.74
CA TYR A 69 8.18 0.63 -3.57
C TYR A 69 8.44 -0.21 -2.30
N LYS A 70 9.01 0.46 -1.30
CA LYS A 70 9.15 0.01 0.09
C LYS A 70 8.97 1.17 1.06
N TYR A 71 8.83 0.84 2.33
CA TYR A 71 8.93 1.82 3.42
C TYR A 71 10.29 1.72 4.11
N GLN A 72 10.88 2.87 4.44
CA GLN A 72 11.98 3.00 5.37
C GLN A 72 11.41 3.38 6.73
N ILE A 73 11.66 2.56 7.74
CA ILE A 73 11.14 2.75 9.10
C ILE A 73 12.32 3.05 10.01
N THR A 74 12.22 4.12 10.79
CA THR A 74 13.23 4.52 11.75
C THR A 74 12.65 4.43 13.16
N ASN A 75 13.41 3.82 14.06
CA ASN A 75 13.14 3.76 15.50
C ASN A 75 14.47 3.97 16.24
N GLY A 76 14.64 5.13 16.88
CA GLY A 76 15.89 5.52 17.51
C GLY A 76 17.05 5.52 16.51
N GLU A 77 18.08 4.76 16.80
CA GLU A 77 19.26 4.60 15.93
C GLU A 77 19.08 3.51 14.86
N ASN A 78 17.97 2.76 14.91
CA ASN A 78 17.69 1.70 13.95
C ASN A 78 16.88 2.23 12.77
N SER A 79 17.32 1.87 11.57
CA SER A 79 16.62 2.19 10.34
C SER A 79 16.64 0.99 9.39
N PHE A 80 15.49 0.60 8.88
CA PHE A 80 15.36 -0.60 8.07
C PHE A 80 14.25 -0.46 7.02
N ALA A 81 14.47 -1.08 5.86
CA ALA A 81 13.48 -1.16 4.81
C ALA A 81 12.49 -2.32 5.05
N ARG A 82 11.21 -2.08 4.76
CA ARG A 82 10.16 -3.10 4.85
C ARG A 82 9.25 -3.04 3.62
N VAL A 83 8.85 -4.23 3.18
CA VAL A 83 7.76 -4.36 2.22
C VAL A 83 6.45 -3.94 2.89
N ASP A 84 5.55 -3.37 2.13
CA ASP A 84 4.23 -2.97 2.62
C ASP A 84 3.41 -4.21 3.01
N PRO A 85 2.96 -4.34 4.26
CA PRO A 85 2.11 -5.46 4.68
C PRO A 85 0.74 -5.46 3.99
N TYR A 86 0.32 -4.33 3.44
CA TYR A 86 -0.92 -4.18 2.66
C TYR A 86 -0.68 -4.15 1.15
N ALA A 87 0.52 -4.52 0.69
CA ALA A 87 0.79 -4.61 -0.73
C ALA A 87 -0.15 -5.62 -1.40
N ARG A 88 -0.84 -5.19 -2.43
CA ARG A 88 -1.75 -6.04 -3.22
C ARG A 88 -1.03 -6.86 -4.27
N GLN A 89 0.16 -6.41 -4.63
CA GLN A 89 1.07 -7.10 -5.53
C GLN A 89 2.50 -6.92 -5.02
N VAL A 90 3.30 -7.96 -5.10
CA VAL A 90 4.71 -7.96 -4.74
C VAL A 90 5.55 -8.60 -5.84
N THR A 91 6.82 -8.24 -5.93
CA THR A 91 7.73 -8.84 -6.92
C THR A 91 8.09 -10.28 -6.56
N ASN A 92 8.23 -10.55 -5.26
CA ASN A 92 8.42 -11.88 -4.66
C ASN A 92 8.26 -11.79 -3.13
N SER A 93 8.42 -12.88 -2.42
CA SER A 93 8.20 -12.96 -0.95
C SER A 93 9.14 -12.08 -0.09
N VAL A 94 10.24 -11.61 -0.64
CA VAL A 94 11.22 -10.74 0.04
C VAL A 94 11.53 -9.46 -0.75
N GLY A 95 10.82 -9.26 -1.83
CA GLY A 95 11.04 -8.17 -2.77
C GLY A 95 10.35 -6.85 -2.38
N ASN A 96 9.79 -6.21 -3.39
CA ASN A 96 9.15 -4.91 -3.28
C ASN A 96 7.63 -5.03 -3.38
N GLY A 97 6.89 -4.09 -2.80
CA GLY A 97 5.51 -3.85 -3.14
C GLY A 97 5.40 -3.24 -4.53
N VAL A 98 4.30 -3.49 -5.21
CA VAL A 98 3.99 -2.87 -6.50
C VAL A 98 2.69 -2.09 -6.34
N ILE A 99 2.67 -0.84 -6.80
CA ILE A 99 1.46 -0.02 -6.80
C ILE A 99 0.45 -0.68 -7.75
N TYR A 100 -0.70 -1.08 -7.22
CA TYR A 100 -1.73 -1.82 -7.94
C TYR A 100 -3.03 -1.03 -8.03
N ASP A 101 -3.55 -0.87 -9.24
CA ASP A 101 -4.83 -0.22 -9.47
C ASP A 101 -5.96 -1.25 -9.50
N HIS A 102 -6.78 -1.25 -8.45
CA HIS A 102 -7.97 -2.10 -8.38
C HIS A 102 -9.02 -1.80 -9.44
N GLY A 103 -9.09 -0.55 -9.88
CA GLY A 103 -10.06 -0.10 -10.87
C GLY A 103 -9.74 -0.56 -12.28
N ALA A 104 -8.51 -1.02 -12.52
CA ALA A 104 -8.07 -1.43 -13.85
C ALA A 104 -8.61 -2.81 -14.28
N TYR A 105 -9.11 -3.62 -13.35
CA TYR A 105 -9.67 -4.93 -13.69
C TYR A 105 -11.09 -4.80 -14.20
N ASP A 106 -11.33 -5.26 -15.41
CA ASP A 106 -12.67 -5.34 -16.00
C ASP A 106 -13.35 -6.64 -15.57
N TRP A 107 -14.38 -6.52 -14.76
CA TRP A 107 -15.22 -7.64 -14.32
C TRP A 107 -16.20 -8.14 -15.37
N GLU A 108 -16.20 -7.55 -16.58
CA GLU A 108 -17.06 -7.94 -17.69
C GLU A 108 -18.57 -8.02 -17.31
N GLY A 109 -18.97 -7.16 -16.38
CA GLY A 109 -20.35 -7.13 -15.87
C GLY A 109 -20.65 -8.17 -14.78
N ASP A 110 -19.67 -8.94 -14.35
CA ASP A 110 -19.83 -9.85 -13.19
C ASP A 110 -20.02 -9.05 -11.91
N SER A 111 -20.98 -9.46 -11.10
CA SER A 111 -21.26 -8.85 -9.80
C SER A 111 -21.39 -9.92 -8.73
N ALA A 112 -20.52 -9.85 -7.73
CA ALA A 112 -20.61 -10.74 -6.60
C ALA A 112 -21.84 -10.43 -5.74
N ASN A 113 -22.67 -11.43 -5.50
CA ASN A 113 -23.72 -11.36 -4.51
C ASN A 113 -23.33 -12.24 -3.31
N CYS A 114 -22.93 -11.60 -2.20
CA CYS A 114 -22.63 -12.33 -0.97
C CYS A 114 -23.94 -12.55 -0.20
N PRO A 115 -24.39 -13.80 -0.05
CA PRO A 115 -25.58 -14.08 0.74
C PRO A 115 -25.35 -13.79 2.23
N PRO A 116 -26.41 -13.75 3.06
CA PRO A 116 -26.28 -13.65 4.51
C PRO A 116 -25.40 -14.76 5.07
N HIS A 117 -24.70 -14.48 6.17
CA HIS A 117 -23.69 -15.38 6.75
C HIS A 117 -24.23 -16.83 6.98
N HIS A 118 -25.50 -16.98 7.37
CA HIS A 118 -26.12 -18.29 7.62
C HIS A 118 -26.45 -19.09 6.34
N GLU A 119 -26.34 -18.49 5.18
CA GLU A 119 -26.54 -19.13 3.86
C GLU A 119 -25.22 -19.39 3.13
N LEU A 120 -24.07 -18.96 3.72
CA LEU A 120 -22.77 -19.17 3.11
C LEU A 120 -22.37 -20.63 3.14
N VAL A 121 -21.83 -21.11 2.02
CA VAL A 121 -21.06 -22.35 1.94
C VAL A 121 -19.62 -21.95 1.61
N ILE A 122 -18.71 -22.24 2.54
CA ILE A 122 -17.30 -21.84 2.43
C ILE A 122 -16.45 -23.09 2.21
N TYR A 123 -15.68 -23.10 1.14
CA TYR A 123 -14.64 -24.08 0.90
C TYR A 123 -13.27 -23.37 0.97
N GLU A 124 -12.49 -23.73 1.97
CA GLU A 124 -11.13 -23.22 2.15
C GLU A 124 -10.12 -24.25 1.68
N MET A 125 -9.18 -23.83 0.84
CA MET A 125 -8.09 -24.69 0.41
C MET A 125 -6.79 -23.94 0.28
N HIS A 126 -5.68 -24.64 0.48
CA HIS A 126 -4.33 -24.17 0.21
C HIS A 126 -3.85 -24.78 -1.11
N ILE A 127 -3.74 -23.99 -2.16
CA ILE A 127 -3.41 -24.45 -3.51
C ILE A 127 -2.07 -25.18 -3.54
N GLY A 128 -1.07 -24.70 -2.81
CA GLY A 128 0.28 -25.26 -2.79
C GLY A 128 0.37 -26.67 -2.18
N SER A 129 -0.65 -27.11 -1.46
CA SER A 129 -0.73 -28.45 -0.81
C SER A 129 -1.95 -29.28 -1.21
N PHE A 130 -2.69 -28.83 -2.22
CA PHE A 130 -3.88 -29.48 -2.74
C PHE A 130 -3.52 -30.59 -3.75
#